data_e982413c63baad63375de1faa0758d6a
#
_entry.id   e982413c63baad63375de1faa0758d6a
#
_cell.length_a   1.000
_cell.length_b   1.000
_cell.length_c   1.000
_cell.angle_alpha   90.00
_cell.angle_beta   90.00
_cell.angle_gamma   90.00
#
_symmetry.space_group_name_H-M   'P 1'
#
loop_
_entity.id
_entity.type
_entity.pdbx_description
1 polymer ?
#
loop_
_entity_poly.entity_id
_entity_poly.type
_entity_poly.pdbx_seq_one_letter_code
_entity_poly.pdbx_strand_id
1 'polypeptide(L)'
;LYVCMMALNPAAPDMGVPKLSSEEYQKLAGIVGRSKGEQFMTLDAQRISRASKYTPLSDVIAMGQVVISNFLQYGCGDWYGWCNRNWGTKWNAYDVHFDQESQSIHFLTAWDTPMPVIDKLSQMFPEVEVDLQWADEDIGHNVGHVVLLAGEPIDGNIPEGGSREAYE
;
A
#
# COMPACT_ATOMS: atom_id res chain seq x y z
N LEU A 1 14.46 -3.13 -8.94
CA LEU A 1 13.57 -4.25 -9.23
C LEU A 1 13.81 -4.83 -10.62
N TYR A 2 13.77 -4.04 -11.68
CA TYR A 2 13.90 -4.51 -13.06
C TYR A 2 15.23 -5.20 -13.35
N VAL A 3 16.33 -4.55 -12.97
CA VAL A 3 17.67 -5.11 -13.17
C VAL A 3 17.79 -6.44 -12.42
N CYS A 4 17.20 -6.52 -11.23
CA CYS A 4 17.16 -7.75 -10.46
C CYS A 4 16.31 -8.83 -11.15
N MET A 5 15.13 -8.48 -11.64
CA MET A 5 14.27 -9.41 -12.39
C MET A 5 14.97 -9.94 -13.64
N MET A 6 15.69 -9.08 -14.37
CA MET A 6 16.51 -9.54 -15.50
C MET A 6 17.64 -10.45 -15.06
N ALA A 7 18.35 -10.11 -14.00
CA ALA A 7 19.47 -10.91 -13.50
C ALA A 7 19.01 -12.30 -13.06
N LEU A 8 17.80 -12.43 -12.50
CA LEU A 8 17.19 -13.69 -12.05
C LEU A 8 16.54 -14.48 -13.19
N ASN A 9 16.33 -13.87 -14.36
CA ASN A 9 15.70 -14.57 -15.50
C ASN A 9 16.61 -15.73 -15.97
N PRO A 10 16.07 -16.96 -16.03
CA PRO A 10 16.85 -18.11 -16.49
C PRO A 10 17.40 -17.97 -17.94
N ALA A 11 16.70 -17.20 -18.78
CA ALA A 11 17.12 -16.94 -20.16
C ALA A 11 18.08 -15.73 -20.33
N ALA A 12 18.34 -14.95 -19.26
CA ALA A 12 19.21 -13.78 -19.33
C ALA A 12 20.70 -14.17 -19.35
N PRO A 13 21.59 -13.32 -19.88
CA PRO A 13 23.03 -13.48 -19.76
C PRO A 13 23.47 -13.66 -18.30
N ASP A 14 24.60 -14.32 -18.09
CA ASP A 14 25.18 -14.44 -16.76
C ASP A 14 25.58 -13.06 -16.23
N MET A 15 24.99 -12.69 -15.11
CA MET A 15 25.24 -11.43 -14.40
C MET A 15 25.86 -11.67 -13.01
N GLY A 16 26.42 -12.87 -12.78
CA GLY A 16 27.01 -13.23 -11.48
C GLY A 16 26.00 -13.45 -10.36
N VAL A 17 24.72 -13.64 -10.70
CA VAL A 17 23.63 -13.86 -9.74
C VAL A 17 22.99 -15.22 -10.02
N PRO A 18 22.68 -16.03 -8.98
CA PRO A 18 21.95 -17.28 -9.15
C PRO A 18 20.62 -17.06 -9.89
N LYS A 19 20.38 -17.87 -10.93
CA LYS A 19 19.15 -17.78 -11.71
C LYS A 19 18.00 -18.50 -10.97
N LEU A 20 16.79 -18.00 -11.14
CA LEU A 20 15.59 -18.72 -10.75
C LEU A 20 15.28 -19.83 -11.78
N SER A 21 14.56 -20.85 -11.35
CA SER A 21 13.92 -21.77 -12.29
C SER A 21 12.87 -21.02 -13.15
N SER A 22 12.53 -21.58 -14.31
CA SER A 22 11.51 -20.97 -15.18
C SER A 22 10.16 -20.82 -14.47
N GLU A 23 9.79 -21.78 -13.62
CA GLU A 23 8.54 -21.76 -12.87
C GLU A 23 8.54 -20.65 -11.80
N GLU A 24 9.60 -20.57 -10.99
CA GLU A 24 9.75 -19.53 -9.98
C GLU A 24 9.78 -18.13 -10.60
N TYR A 25 10.46 -17.99 -11.74
CA TYR A 25 10.52 -16.72 -12.45
C TYR A 25 9.14 -16.29 -12.97
N GLN A 26 8.36 -17.19 -13.56
CA GLN A 26 7.00 -16.89 -14.02
C GLN A 26 6.07 -16.52 -12.87
N LYS A 27 6.15 -17.23 -11.75
CA LYS A 27 5.39 -16.90 -10.54
C LYS A 27 5.72 -15.50 -10.03
N LEU A 28 7.00 -15.17 -9.92
CA LEU A 28 7.49 -13.86 -9.51
C LEU A 28 7.05 -12.76 -10.48
N ALA A 29 7.20 -12.99 -11.78
CA ALA A 29 6.78 -12.07 -12.83
C ALA A 29 5.27 -11.78 -12.77
N GLY A 30 4.45 -12.80 -12.50
CA GLY A 30 3.01 -12.66 -12.31
C GLY A 30 2.63 -11.81 -11.09
N ILE A 31 3.37 -11.91 -9.99
CA ILE A 31 3.16 -11.09 -8.79
C ILE A 31 3.56 -9.63 -9.07
N VAL A 32 4.74 -9.42 -9.61
CA VAL A 32 5.27 -8.08 -9.92
C VAL A 32 4.45 -7.40 -11.02
N GLY A 33 4.05 -8.14 -12.05
CA GLY A 33 3.21 -7.62 -13.15
C GLY A 33 1.85 -7.12 -12.66
N ARG A 34 1.18 -7.87 -11.80
CA ARG A 34 -0.09 -7.43 -11.20
C ARG A 34 0.04 -6.16 -10.36
N SER A 35 1.14 -6.01 -9.65
CA SER A 35 1.37 -4.86 -8.77
C SER A 35 1.73 -3.57 -9.52
N LYS A 36 2.37 -3.68 -10.70
CA LYS A 36 2.93 -2.51 -11.42
C LYS A 36 2.39 -2.34 -12.85
N GLY A 37 1.51 -3.23 -13.31
CA GLY A 37 1.01 -3.27 -14.69
C GLY A 37 1.96 -4.00 -15.65
N GLU A 38 1.41 -4.52 -16.74
CA GLU A 38 2.14 -5.38 -17.71
C GLU A 38 3.28 -4.68 -18.45
N GLN A 39 3.31 -3.34 -18.46
CA GLN A 39 4.37 -2.57 -19.14
C GLN A 39 5.78 -2.79 -18.58
N PHE A 40 5.90 -3.53 -17.50
CA PHE A 40 7.16 -3.75 -16.79
C PHE A 40 7.97 -4.95 -17.27
N MET A 41 7.45 -5.75 -18.16
CA MET A 41 8.11 -6.98 -18.60
C MET A 41 9.14 -6.77 -19.73
N THR A 42 9.14 -5.61 -20.37
CA THR A 42 10.10 -5.27 -21.43
C THR A 42 11.19 -4.34 -20.93
N LEU A 43 12.27 -4.93 -20.44
CA LEU A 43 13.47 -4.17 -20.03
C LEU A 43 14.45 -4.10 -21.17
N ASP A 44 14.71 -2.90 -21.63
CA ASP A 44 15.79 -2.65 -22.54
C ASP A 44 17.14 -2.42 -21.81
N ALA A 45 18.23 -2.67 -22.51
CA ALA A 45 19.59 -2.49 -22.00
C ALA A 45 19.86 -1.03 -21.57
N GLN A 46 19.13 -0.06 -22.10
CA GLN A 46 19.31 1.36 -21.78
C GLN A 46 18.85 1.68 -20.35
N ARG A 47 17.78 1.05 -19.86
CA ARG A 47 17.31 1.24 -18.47
C ARG A 47 18.27 0.65 -17.47
N ILE A 48 18.88 -0.49 -17.79
CA ILE A 48 19.91 -1.12 -16.96
C ILE A 48 21.13 -0.20 -16.88
N SER A 49 21.60 0.30 -18.03
CA SER A 49 22.74 1.22 -18.11
C SER A 49 22.48 2.50 -17.32
N ARG A 50 21.26 3.03 -17.34
CA ARG A 50 20.90 4.22 -16.54
C ARG A 50 20.88 3.91 -15.04
N ALA A 51 20.34 2.78 -14.62
CA ALA A 51 20.26 2.39 -13.21
C ALA A 51 21.67 2.19 -12.62
N SER A 52 22.58 1.59 -13.38
CA SER A 52 23.97 1.33 -12.95
C SER A 52 24.93 2.51 -13.10
N LYS A 53 24.49 3.63 -13.68
CA LYS A 53 25.35 4.80 -13.91
C LYS A 53 25.87 5.45 -12.63
N TYR A 54 25.06 5.43 -11.56
CA TYR A 54 25.35 6.10 -10.29
C TYR A 54 25.44 5.15 -9.09
N THR A 55 25.09 3.88 -9.30
CA THR A 55 25.08 2.86 -8.24
C THR A 55 25.71 1.59 -8.81
N PRO A 56 26.65 0.95 -8.12
CA PRO A 56 27.22 -0.33 -8.54
C PRO A 56 26.11 -1.36 -8.85
N LEU A 57 26.31 -2.16 -9.89
CA LEU A 57 25.32 -3.16 -10.32
C LEU A 57 24.97 -4.15 -9.20
N SER A 58 25.95 -4.53 -8.38
CA SER A 58 25.77 -5.38 -7.20
C SER A 58 24.74 -4.81 -6.23
N ASP A 59 24.80 -3.51 -5.97
CA ASP A 59 23.91 -2.83 -5.02
C ASP A 59 22.50 -2.70 -5.60
N VAL A 60 22.40 -2.43 -6.90
CA VAL A 60 21.10 -2.41 -7.60
C VAL A 60 20.44 -3.79 -7.55
N ILE A 61 21.20 -4.86 -7.71
CA ILE A 61 20.72 -6.24 -7.61
C ILE A 61 20.28 -6.54 -6.18
N ALA A 62 21.10 -6.19 -5.18
CA ALA A 62 20.78 -6.41 -3.76
C ALA A 62 19.50 -5.67 -3.34
N MET A 63 19.34 -4.40 -3.72
CA MET A 63 18.10 -3.64 -3.49
C MET A 63 16.90 -4.29 -4.17
N GLY A 64 17.06 -4.78 -5.39
CA GLY A 64 16.02 -5.48 -6.12
C GLY A 64 15.61 -6.79 -5.44
N GLN A 65 16.53 -7.53 -4.87
CA GLN A 65 16.26 -8.77 -4.10
C GLN A 65 15.43 -8.48 -2.84
N VAL A 66 15.70 -7.38 -2.13
CA VAL A 66 14.88 -6.96 -0.99
C VAL A 66 13.45 -6.68 -1.43
N VAL A 67 13.27 -5.94 -2.52
CA VAL A 67 11.92 -5.65 -3.06
C VAL A 67 11.20 -6.93 -3.47
N ILE A 68 11.90 -7.89 -4.08
CA ILE A 68 11.33 -9.20 -4.45
C ILE A 68 10.92 -9.99 -3.20
N SER A 69 11.78 -10.03 -2.18
CA SER A 69 11.47 -10.68 -0.90
C SER A 69 10.22 -10.06 -0.25
N ASN A 70 10.12 -8.74 -0.28
CA ASN A 70 8.94 -8.04 0.22
C ASN A 70 7.66 -8.41 -0.56
N PHE A 71 7.73 -8.50 -1.89
CA PHE A 71 6.59 -8.96 -2.69
C PHE A 71 6.15 -10.39 -2.34
N LEU A 72 7.10 -11.29 -2.14
CA LEU A 72 6.81 -12.68 -1.78
C LEU A 72 6.21 -12.81 -0.38
N GLN A 73 6.68 -12.01 0.56
CA GLN A 73 6.28 -12.07 1.96
C GLN A 73 5.02 -11.25 2.27
N TYR A 74 4.93 -10.03 1.71
CA TYR A 74 3.91 -9.04 2.07
C TYR A 74 2.97 -8.66 0.93
N GLY A 75 3.22 -9.16 -0.28
CA GLY A 75 2.47 -8.80 -1.48
C GLY A 75 2.75 -7.38 -2.01
N CYS A 76 3.68 -6.66 -1.40
CA CYS A 76 4.07 -5.29 -1.77
C CYS A 76 5.60 -5.17 -1.77
N GLY A 77 6.16 -4.35 -2.67
CA GLY A 77 7.60 -4.19 -2.79
C GLY A 77 8.22 -3.27 -1.74
N ASP A 78 7.43 -2.40 -1.14
CA ASP A 78 7.85 -1.38 -0.20
C ASP A 78 6.76 -1.06 0.83
N TRP A 79 7.13 -0.30 1.86
CA TRP A 79 6.23 0.12 2.94
C TRP A 79 5.09 1.00 2.42
N TYR A 80 5.33 1.85 1.45
CA TYR A 80 4.33 2.74 0.89
C TYR A 80 3.18 1.97 0.23
N GLY A 81 3.51 1.02 -0.65
CA GLY A 81 2.52 0.14 -1.27
C GLY A 81 1.79 -0.73 -0.24
N TRP A 82 2.48 -1.12 0.84
CA TRP A 82 1.90 -1.90 1.92
C TRP A 82 0.92 -1.07 2.76
N CYS A 83 1.29 0.15 3.17
CA CYS A 83 0.43 1.05 3.94
C CYS A 83 -0.86 1.39 3.17
N ASN A 84 -0.74 1.81 1.91
CA ASN A 84 -1.92 2.14 1.09
C ASN A 84 -2.86 0.93 0.93
N ARG A 85 -2.33 -0.29 0.82
CA ARG A 85 -3.16 -1.50 0.67
C ARG A 85 -3.82 -1.93 1.96
N ASN A 86 -3.09 -1.89 3.09
CA ASN A 86 -3.53 -2.49 4.34
C ASN A 86 -4.15 -1.49 5.32
N TRP A 87 -3.75 -0.24 5.23
CA TRP A 87 -4.29 0.83 6.09
C TRP A 87 -5.21 1.80 5.35
N GLY A 88 -5.15 1.85 4.02
CA GLY A 88 -5.86 2.85 3.21
C GLY A 88 -5.17 4.21 3.20
N THR A 89 -4.09 4.40 3.98
CA THR A 89 -3.38 5.67 4.14
C THR A 89 -1.92 5.54 3.78
N LYS A 90 -1.26 6.67 3.48
CA LYS A 90 0.14 6.70 3.08
C LYS A 90 1.10 6.21 4.16
N TRP A 91 0.86 6.61 5.41
CA TRP A 91 1.64 6.25 6.59
C TRP A 91 0.74 6.16 7.83
N ASN A 92 1.32 5.87 8.97
CA ASN A 92 0.60 5.72 10.22
C ASN A 92 -0.10 7.02 10.65
N ALA A 93 -1.15 6.88 11.46
CA ALA A 93 -1.79 8.01 12.13
C ALA A 93 -0.76 8.82 12.96
N TYR A 94 -0.97 10.12 13.03
CA TYR A 94 -0.14 11.06 13.79
C TYR A 94 -1.03 12.08 14.49
N ASP A 95 -0.44 12.90 15.37
CA ASP A 95 -1.18 13.86 16.21
C ASP A 95 -2.36 13.22 16.95
N VAL A 96 -2.08 12.07 17.57
CA VAL A 96 -3.09 11.25 18.23
C VAL A 96 -3.41 11.83 19.61
N HIS A 97 -4.69 12.12 19.84
CA HIS A 97 -5.23 12.58 21.12
C HIS A 97 -6.34 11.64 21.59
N PHE A 98 -6.23 11.15 22.80
CA PHE A 98 -7.27 10.35 23.45
C PHE A 98 -8.01 11.19 24.49
N ASP A 99 -9.33 11.29 24.31
CA ASP A 99 -10.22 11.87 25.31
C ASP A 99 -10.90 10.76 26.12
N GLN A 100 -10.53 10.66 27.39
CA GLN A 100 -11.02 9.62 28.27
C GLN A 100 -12.49 9.86 28.71
N GLU A 101 -12.95 11.11 28.76
CA GLU A 101 -14.31 11.44 29.18
C GLU A 101 -15.32 11.05 28.10
N SER A 102 -15.04 11.39 26.85
CA SER A 102 -15.87 11.05 25.70
C SER A 102 -15.54 9.67 25.11
N GLN A 103 -14.48 9.01 25.57
CA GLN A 103 -13.96 7.76 25.01
C GLN A 103 -13.68 7.87 23.51
N SER A 104 -13.19 9.02 23.06
CA SER A 104 -12.88 9.28 21.67
C SER A 104 -11.39 9.38 21.42
N ILE A 105 -10.99 9.05 20.19
CA ILE A 105 -9.63 9.16 19.68
C ILE A 105 -9.66 10.08 18.46
N HIS A 106 -8.91 11.17 18.52
CA HIS A 106 -8.69 12.08 17.41
C HIS A 106 -7.29 11.85 16.86
N PHE A 107 -7.16 11.78 15.56
CA PHE A 107 -5.87 11.59 14.90
C PHE A 107 -5.91 12.13 13.46
N LEU A 108 -4.76 12.39 12.92
CA LEU A 108 -4.58 12.76 11.53
C LEU A 108 -4.01 11.58 10.73
N THR A 109 -4.43 11.48 9.48
CA THR A 109 -3.91 10.52 8.50
C THR A 109 -3.51 11.21 7.21
N ALA A 110 -2.70 10.56 6.40
CA ALA A 110 -2.26 11.12 5.14
C ALA A 110 -3.13 10.62 3.99
N TRP A 111 -3.80 11.55 3.32
CA TRP A 111 -4.52 11.42 2.06
C TRP A 111 -5.88 10.74 2.10
N ASP A 112 -6.15 9.90 3.09
CA ASP A 112 -7.42 9.18 3.13
C ASP A 112 -7.74 8.68 4.53
N THR A 113 -8.97 8.21 4.70
CA THR A 113 -9.47 7.60 5.93
C THR A 113 -8.95 6.17 6.06
N PRO A 114 -8.49 5.74 7.25
CA PRO A 114 -7.92 4.41 7.44
C PRO A 114 -8.99 3.32 7.60
N MET A 115 -9.97 3.26 6.69
CA MET A 115 -11.10 2.33 6.76
C MET A 115 -10.68 0.88 7.02
N PRO A 116 -9.67 0.31 6.34
CA PRO A 116 -9.27 -1.08 6.61
C PRO A 116 -8.82 -1.33 8.06
N VAL A 117 -8.27 -0.30 8.73
CA VAL A 117 -7.86 -0.39 10.14
C VAL A 117 -9.09 -0.32 11.06
N ILE A 118 -10.01 0.59 10.76
CA ILE A 118 -11.24 0.77 11.54
C ILE A 118 -12.15 -0.46 11.43
N ASP A 119 -12.33 -1.01 10.22
CA ASP A 119 -13.06 -2.26 9.99
C ASP A 119 -12.46 -3.40 10.82
N LYS A 120 -11.12 -3.51 10.79
CA LYS A 120 -10.42 -4.54 11.56
C LYS A 120 -10.59 -4.33 13.07
N LEU A 121 -10.54 -3.10 13.54
CA LEU A 121 -10.77 -2.76 14.95
C LEU A 121 -12.18 -3.16 15.37
N SER A 122 -13.20 -2.79 14.59
CA SER A 122 -14.61 -3.17 14.85
C SER A 122 -14.80 -4.69 14.88
N GLN A 123 -14.14 -5.45 13.99
CA GLN A 123 -14.15 -6.92 14.01
C GLN A 123 -13.49 -7.52 15.27
N MET A 124 -12.47 -6.86 15.82
CA MET A 124 -11.78 -7.32 17.03
C MET A 124 -12.61 -7.11 18.29
N PHE A 125 -13.54 -6.15 18.26
CA PHE A 125 -14.45 -5.80 19.36
C PHE A 125 -15.90 -5.84 18.88
N PRO A 126 -16.44 -7.02 18.56
CA PRO A 126 -17.72 -7.15 17.86
C PRO A 126 -18.94 -6.69 18.66
N GLU A 127 -18.80 -6.46 19.95
CA GLU A 127 -19.87 -5.97 20.83
C GLU A 127 -19.80 -4.46 21.05
N VAL A 128 -18.82 -3.78 20.43
CA VAL A 128 -18.61 -2.34 20.56
C VAL A 128 -18.96 -1.64 19.26
N GLU A 129 -19.83 -0.66 19.34
CA GLU A 129 -20.07 0.25 18.23
C GLU A 129 -18.87 1.19 18.07
N VAL A 130 -18.35 1.25 16.84
CA VAL A 130 -17.27 2.16 16.47
C VAL A 130 -17.85 3.27 15.61
N ASP A 131 -17.98 4.44 16.20
CA ASP A 131 -18.43 5.66 15.52
C ASP A 131 -17.20 6.37 14.92
N LEU A 132 -17.12 6.41 13.60
CA LEU A 132 -16.05 7.06 12.85
C LEU A 132 -16.57 8.27 12.12
N GLN A 133 -15.94 9.41 12.33
CA GLN A 133 -16.15 10.64 11.58
C GLN A 133 -14.84 11.09 10.96
N TRP A 134 -14.89 11.56 9.73
CA TRP A 134 -13.71 12.07 9.05
C TRP A 134 -14.01 13.28 8.20
N ALA A 135 -13.00 14.13 8.03
CA ALA A 135 -13.02 15.24 7.11
C ALA A 135 -11.62 15.48 6.53
N ASP A 136 -11.56 15.88 5.28
CA ASP A 136 -10.34 16.25 4.59
C ASP A 136 -10.04 17.76 4.78
N GLU A 137 -8.79 18.16 4.54
CA GLU A 137 -8.40 19.57 4.47
C GLU A 137 -9.05 20.30 3.29
N ASP A 138 -9.48 19.58 2.26
CA ASP A 138 -10.29 20.08 1.14
C ASP A 138 -11.76 20.11 1.55
N ILE A 139 -12.18 21.23 2.12
CA ILE A 139 -13.51 21.40 2.72
C ILE A 139 -14.63 21.01 1.76
N GLY A 140 -15.53 20.15 2.23
CA GLY A 140 -16.65 19.63 1.44
C GLY A 140 -16.29 18.45 0.53
N HIS A 141 -15.08 17.91 0.65
CA HIS A 141 -14.64 16.71 -0.04
C HIS A 141 -14.12 15.68 0.95
N ASN A 142 -14.23 14.38 0.62
CA ASN A 142 -13.77 13.28 1.47
C ASN A 142 -14.17 13.46 2.95
N VAL A 143 -15.44 13.76 3.18
CA VAL A 143 -16.06 13.92 4.50
C VAL A 143 -17.11 12.83 4.68
N GLY A 144 -17.25 12.34 5.90
CA GLY A 144 -18.27 11.34 6.18
C GLY A 144 -18.31 10.88 7.62
N HIS A 145 -19.32 10.06 7.87
CA HIS A 145 -19.59 9.43 9.13
C HIS A 145 -20.05 7.98 8.89
N VAL A 146 -19.58 7.04 9.69
CA VAL A 146 -20.05 5.66 9.69
C VAL A 146 -20.02 5.08 11.09
N VAL A 147 -21.04 4.31 11.45
CA VAL A 147 -21.06 3.50 12.66
C VAL A 147 -20.90 2.05 12.26
N LEU A 148 -19.90 1.39 12.81
CA LEU A 148 -19.60 -0.01 12.56
C LEU A 148 -19.87 -0.88 13.79
N LEU A 149 -20.42 -2.06 13.57
CA LEU A 149 -20.55 -3.10 14.58
C LEU A 149 -20.07 -4.44 13.99
N ALA A 150 -19.15 -5.10 14.66
CA ALA A 150 -18.56 -6.35 14.19
C ALA A 150 -17.94 -6.29 12.76
N GLY A 151 -17.50 -5.11 12.33
CA GLY A 151 -16.95 -4.85 10.99
C GLY A 151 -17.98 -4.55 9.92
N GLU A 152 -19.28 -4.49 10.27
CA GLU A 152 -20.35 -4.17 9.33
C GLU A 152 -20.91 -2.76 9.61
N PRO A 153 -21.15 -1.94 8.58
CA PRO A 153 -21.76 -0.64 8.75
C PRO A 153 -23.25 -0.81 9.14
N ILE A 154 -23.65 -0.19 10.24
CA ILE A 154 -25.03 -0.22 10.76
C ILE A 154 -25.74 1.12 10.63
N ASP A 155 -24.98 2.22 10.52
CA ASP A 155 -25.47 3.59 10.29
C ASP A 155 -24.38 4.42 9.63
N GLY A 156 -24.73 5.57 9.08
CA GLY A 156 -23.77 6.52 8.54
C GLY A 156 -24.28 7.35 7.38
N ASN A 157 -23.46 8.34 7.03
CA ASN A 157 -23.70 9.21 5.89
C ASN A 157 -22.36 9.59 5.24
N ILE A 158 -22.26 9.37 3.94
CA ILE A 158 -21.09 9.76 3.13
C ILE A 158 -21.61 10.62 1.99
N PRO A 159 -21.67 11.95 2.17
CA PRO A 159 -22.20 12.84 1.17
C PRO A 159 -21.31 12.89 -0.08
N GLU A 160 -21.91 13.18 -1.23
CA GLU A 160 -21.15 13.40 -2.47
C GLU A 160 -20.28 14.66 -2.31
N GLY A 161 -18.99 14.53 -2.66
CA GLY A 161 -18.03 15.64 -2.58
C GLY A 161 -18.50 16.85 -3.39
N GLY A 162 -18.41 18.05 -2.78
CA GLY A 162 -18.89 19.30 -3.36
C GLY A 162 -20.42 19.49 -3.25
N SER A 163 -21.15 18.54 -2.68
CA SER A 163 -22.58 18.71 -2.42
C SER A 163 -22.81 19.69 -1.24
N ARG A 164 -24.02 20.26 -1.16
CA ARG A 164 -24.39 21.11 -0.01
C ARG A 164 -24.23 20.38 1.34
N GLU A 165 -24.61 19.13 1.36
CA GLU A 165 -24.54 18.26 2.54
C GLU A 165 -23.10 18.03 3.02
N ALA A 166 -22.13 17.98 2.09
CA ALA A 166 -20.72 17.85 2.43
C ALA A 166 -20.10 19.11 3.05
N TYR A 167 -20.78 20.27 2.97
CA TYR A 167 -20.36 21.53 3.58
C TYR A 167 -21.10 21.83 4.89
N GLU A 168 -22.15 21.13 5.22
CA GLU A 168 -22.95 21.26 6.45
C GLU A 168 -22.43 20.35 7.57
#